data_3c300d1b025910a321eda0f936d3f864
#
_entry.id   3c300d1b025910a321eda0f936d3f864
#
_cell.length_a   1.000
_cell.length_b   1.000
_cell.length_c   1.000
_cell.angle_alpha   90.00
_cell.angle_beta   90.00
_cell.angle_gamma   90.00
#
_symmetry.space_group_name_H-M   'P 1'
#
loop_
_entity.id
_entity.type
_entity.pdbx_description
1 polymer ?
#
loop_
_entity_poly.entity_id
_entity_poly.type
_entity_poly.pdbx_seq_one_letter_code
_entity_poly.pdbx_strand_id
1 'polypeptide(L)'
;MIRRWALPLLVLAFGVFYLLPLTTHGLWIPDETRYAQISQEMLLTGKWASPHFMGIRYFEKPAAGYWMIALGQAIFGQNLFGVRFASALSTGLSILLVYGVSRRLWNDPRKTLASTVLYMSFVSVALLGGYANLDPQFTFWVNLTGAALWFCFDSTTRSARLWSWTLLGFACGMGFLTKGFLAWLLPVLIALPYAIWQKRVRELLGYGVVAVVVAIVVSLPWALAVHLQEQDYWNFFFWHEHIQRFAGNDAQHAEPFWYYLPLLVAFTLPWVALLPSTVRQAWLDKRSAKIGFVVLWLLMPLAFFSLAKGKLPSYIMPCLLPLALLMGNTLADKLAQGRGRALRINGWLNLVIGTVALLALTWVQLKKPVYEHGQETLSLVLVFTFLFAWILVNLLQAARPLHLWAAPVLGSWLMVALLPAALPHSVVYNKTPDSFIIDHLQELQPATALLSNDLGAASALSWRLARPDVTLYNTVGEVKYGLAYPDATHHKVDTSQVQQWMSDARQKGPVGVVMRVKGDDEIAEVDLLPKDGKRYEQGNIVILIFPQAAQ
;
A
#
# COMPACT_ATOMS: atom_id res chain seq x y z
N MET A 1 -33.41 0.67 -15.26
CA MET A 1 -32.46 -0.29 -15.86
C MET A 1 -31.06 -0.19 -15.23
N ILE A 2 -30.43 0.98 -15.10
CA ILE A 2 -29.07 1.18 -14.52
C ILE A 2 -28.91 0.59 -13.11
N ARG A 3 -29.95 0.64 -12.26
CA ARG A 3 -29.90 0.18 -10.87
C ARG A 3 -29.64 -1.34 -10.70
N ARG A 4 -30.06 -2.19 -11.64
CA ARG A 4 -29.85 -3.65 -11.59
C ARG A 4 -28.42 -4.03 -12.01
N TRP A 5 -27.78 -3.23 -12.87
CA TRP A 5 -26.48 -3.49 -13.45
C TRP A 5 -25.33 -2.75 -12.76
N ALA A 6 -25.64 -1.83 -11.81
CA ALA A 6 -24.60 -1.01 -11.17
C ALA A 6 -23.54 -1.86 -10.45
N LEU A 7 -23.95 -2.81 -9.61
CA LEU A 7 -23.01 -3.68 -8.90
C LEU A 7 -22.23 -4.61 -9.83
N PRO A 8 -22.86 -5.35 -10.78
CA PRO A 8 -22.12 -6.13 -11.77
C PRO A 8 -21.12 -5.31 -12.59
N LEU A 9 -21.47 -4.09 -12.99
CA LEU A 9 -20.56 -3.21 -13.72
C LEU A 9 -19.38 -2.73 -12.85
N LEU A 10 -19.59 -2.44 -11.58
CA LEU A 10 -18.51 -2.09 -10.65
C LEU A 10 -17.58 -3.28 -10.41
N VAL A 11 -18.11 -4.50 -10.28
CA VAL A 11 -17.31 -5.73 -10.14
C VAL A 11 -16.51 -5.99 -11.41
N LEU A 12 -17.13 -5.86 -12.59
CA LEU A 12 -16.41 -6.00 -13.86
C LEU A 12 -15.29 -4.94 -13.99
N ALA A 13 -15.61 -3.68 -13.68
CA ALA A 13 -14.61 -2.61 -13.70
C ALA A 13 -13.47 -2.87 -12.72
N PHE A 14 -13.76 -3.40 -11.53
CA PHE A 14 -12.71 -3.81 -10.59
C PHE A 14 -11.83 -4.91 -11.20
N GLY A 15 -12.40 -5.95 -11.80
CA GLY A 15 -11.66 -6.99 -12.48
C GLY A 15 -10.72 -6.44 -13.55
N VAL A 16 -11.25 -5.58 -14.44
CA VAL A 16 -10.50 -5.03 -15.56
C VAL A 16 -9.42 -4.03 -15.13
N PHE A 17 -9.76 -3.11 -14.21
CA PHE A 17 -8.88 -1.98 -13.90
C PHE A 17 -8.03 -2.18 -12.63
N TYR A 18 -8.33 -3.17 -11.80
CA TYR A 18 -7.58 -3.45 -10.58
C TYR A 18 -6.87 -4.81 -10.57
N LEU A 19 -7.43 -5.84 -11.22
CA LEU A 19 -6.81 -7.16 -11.20
C LEU A 19 -5.89 -7.40 -12.41
N LEU A 20 -6.30 -7.01 -13.63
CA LEU A 20 -5.44 -7.23 -14.81
C LEU A 20 -4.09 -6.52 -14.73
N PRO A 21 -3.99 -5.26 -14.24
CA PRO A 21 -2.70 -4.57 -14.20
C PRO A 21 -1.70 -5.12 -13.18
N LEU A 22 -2.10 -6.03 -12.28
CA LEU A 22 -1.22 -6.55 -11.22
C LEU A 22 0.02 -7.29 -11.75
N THR A 23 0.01 -7.71 -13.01
CA THR A 23 1.11 -8.46 -13.65
C THR A 23 1.90 -7.64 -14.66
N THR A 24 1.60 -6.36 -14.85
CA THR A 24 2.15 -5.56 -15.96
C THR A 24 3.56 -5.01 -15.70
N HIS A 25 4.06 -5.08 -14.47
CA HIS A 25 5.42 -4.65 -14.11
C HIS A 25 5.97 -5.50 -12.97
N GLY A 26 7.31 -5.55 -12.84
CA GLY A 26 8.01 -6.24 -11.75
C GLY A 26 7.68 -5.69 -10.35
N LEU A 27 8.18 -6.36 -9.33
CA LEU A 27 7.99 -5.90 -7.94
C LEU A 27 8.89 -4.69 -7.65
N TRP A 28 8.30 -3.65 -7.05
CA TRP A 28 9.00 -2.43 -6.66
C TRP A 28 9.83 -2.63 -5.40
N ILE A 29 11.12 -2.30 -5.49
CA ILE A 29 12.00 -2.22 -4.32
C ILE A 29 11.80 -0.89 -3.58
N PRO A 30 11.94 -0.87 -2.24
CA PRO A 30 12.23 -2.02 -1.36
C PRO A 30 10.98 -2.77 -0.87
N ASP A 31 9.78 -2.22 -1.02
CA ASP A 31 8.61 -2.71 -0.30
C ASP A 31 8.06 -4.03 -0.87
N GLU A 32 7.65 -4.06 -2.16
CA GLU A 32 6.97 -5.24 -2.71
C GLU A 32 7.86 -6.49 -2.65
N THR A 33 9.15 -6.36 -2.92
CA THR A 33 10.10 -7.48 -2.87
C THR A 33 10.30 -8.00 -1.45
N ARG A 34 10.35 -7.10 -0.44
CA ARG A 34 10.41 -7.47 0.97
C ARG A 34 9.18 -8.27 1.40
N TYR A 35 7.97 -7.75 1.13
CA TYR A 35 6.73 -8.44 1.51
C TYR A 35 6.56 -9.76 0.77
N ALA A 36 6.96 -9.82 -0.50
CA ALA A 36 6.97 -11.04 -1.29
C ALA A 36 7.88 -12.11 -0.68
N GLN A 37 9.12 -11.73 -0.33
CA GLN A 37 10.13 -12.63 0.21
C GLN A 37 9.75 -13.14 1.61
N ILE A 38 9.38 -12.26 2.55
CA ILE A 38 8.97 -12.67 3.91
C ILE A 38 7.80 -13.66 3.85
N SER A 39 6.80 -13.37 3.01
CA SER A 39 5.62 -14.22 2.87
C SER A 39 5.95 -15.57 2.20
N GLN A 40 6.87 -15.59 1.25
CA GLN A 40 7.38 -16.81 0.63
C GLN A 40 8.17 -17.65 1.65
N GLU A 41 9.02 -17.02 2.45
CA GLU A 41 9.81 -17.70 3.47
C GLU A 41 8.91 -18.37 4.51
N MET A 42 7.78 -17.77 4.89
CA MET A 42 6.78 -18.43 5.75
C MET A 42 6.22 -19.70 5.12
N LEU A 43 5.97 -19.71 3.80
CA LEU A 43 5.51 -20.90 3.07
C LEU A 43 6.58 -22.00 3.03
N LEU A 44 7.85 -21.61 2.81
CA LEU A 44 8.96 -22.57 2.68
C LEU A 44 9.38 -23.18 4.00
N THR A 45 9.38 -22.36 5.08
CA THR A 45 9.92 -22.76 6.39
C THR A 45 8.84 -23.22 7.38
N GLY A 46 7.57 -22.89 7.16
CA GLY A 46 6.48 -23.12 8.10
C GLY A 46 6.53 -22.23 9.36
N LYS A 47 7.38 -21.20 9.40
CA LYS A 47 7.49 -20.27 10.54
C LYS A 47 6.42 -19.18 10.45
N TRP A 48 5.21 -19.48 10.89
CA TRP A 48 4.06 -18.56 10.75
C TRP A 48 3.93 -17.50 11.84
N ALA A 49 4.54 -17.70 13.01
CA ALA A 49 4.40 -16.76 14.12
C ALA A 49 5.45 -15.65 14.08
N SER A 50 6.73 -16.00 13.85
CA SER A 50 7.84 -15.05 13.78
C SER A 50 8.23 -14.81 12.32
N PRO A 51 7.99 -13.59 11.76
CA PRO A 51 8.46 -13.26 10.41
C PRO A 51 9.99 -13.28 10.32
N HIS A 52 10.50 -13.81 9.21
CA HIS A 52 11.92 -13.75 8.87
C HIS A 52 12.08 -13.07 7.51
N PHE A 53 13.15 -12.33 7.35
CA PHE A 53 13.52 -11.65 6.11
C PHE A 53 14.91 -12.14 5.70
N MET A 54 14.95 -12.98 4.68
CA MET A 54 16.18 -13.66 4.23
C MET A 54 16.87 -14.44 5.37
N GLY A 55 16.10 -15.22 6.12
CA GLY A 55 16.59 -15.99 7.27
C GLY A 55 16.76 -15.19 8.56
N ILE A 56 16.75 -13.85 8.50
CA ILE A 56 16.98 -12.94 9.63
C ILE A 56 15.64 -12.60 10.30
N ARG A 57 15.59 -12.59 11.64
CA ARG A 57 14.40 -12.20 12.41
C ARG A 57 13.93 -10.79 12.02
N TYR A 58 12.61 -10.65 11.78
CA TYR A 58 12.04 -9.38 11.32
C TYR A 58 10.80 -9.02 12.16
N PHE A 59 10.99 -8.18 13.18
CA PHE A 59 9.96 -7.89 14.20
C PHE A 59 9.21 -6.57 13.98
N GLU A 60 9.36 -5.92 12.84
CA GLU A 60 8.74 -4.62 12.61
C GLU A 60 7.22 -4.64 12.56
N LYS A 61 6.63 -5.76 12.12
CA LYS A 61 5.18 -5.87 11.97
C LYS A 61 4.70 -7.26 12.41
N PRO A 62 3.43 -7.35 12.90
CA PRO A 62 2.78 -8.63 13.17
C PRO A 62 2.58 -9.47 11.91
N ALA A 63 2.19 -10.74 12.07
CA ALA A 63 2.30 -11.72 10.99
C ALA A 63 1.11 -11.77 10.01
N ALA A 64 -0.11 -11.31 10.37
CA ALA A 64 -1.31 -11.58 9.55
C ALA A 64 -1.27 -10.92 8.17
N GLY A 65 -0.61 -9.76 8.05
CA GLY A 65 -0.43 -9.13 6.75
C GLY A 65 0.41 -9.99 5.79
N TYR A 66 1.45 -10.63 6.30
CA TYR A 66 2.27 -11.57 5.54
C TYR A 66 1.52 -12.86 5.23
N TRP A 67 0.68 -13.38 6.16
CA TRP A 67 -0.16 -14.55 5.92
C TRP A 67 -1.09 -14.35 4.72
N MET A 68 -1.67 -13.16 4.57
CA MET A 68 -2.56 -12.86 3.44
C MET A 68 -1.80 -12.85 2.10
N ILE A 69 -0.56 -12.34 2.10
CA ILE A 69 0.30 -12.36 0.90
C ILE A 69 0.78 -13.80 0.63
N ALA A 70 1.16 -14.55 1.66
CA ALA A 70 1.50 -15.96 1.55
C ALA A 70 0.34 -16.80 0.98
N LEU A 71 -0.88 -16.55 1.46
CA LEU A 71 -2.09 -17.18 0.91
C LEU A 71 -2.27 -16.88 -0.58
N GLY A 72 -2.05 -15.62 -0.99
CA GLY A 72 -2.07 -15.24 -2.41
C GLY A 72 -1.03 -16.02 -3.22
N GLN A 73 0.20 -16.14 -2.73
CA GLN A 73 1.26 -16.91 -3.38
C GLN A 73 0.97 -18.42 -3.38
N ALA A 74 0.36 -18.96 -2.34
CA ALA A 74 -0.02 -20.37 -2.27
C ALA A 74 -1.13 -20.74 -3.27
N ILE A 75 -2.11 -19.84 -3.48
CA ILE A 75 -3.26 -20.09 -4.35
C ILE A 75 -2.91 -19.85 -5.83
N PHE A 76 -2.24 -18.72 -6.12
CA PHE A 76 -2.00 -18.25 -7.48
C PHE A 76 -0.56 -18.50 -7.97
N GLY A 77 0.29 -19.08 -7.11
CA GLY A 77 1.70 -19.31 -7.38
C GLY A 77 2.59 -18.13 -6.96
N GLN A 78 3.89 -18.38 -6.91
CA GLN A 78 4.95 -17.42 -6.60
C GLN A 78 5.20 -16.51 -7.82
N ASN A 79 4.25 -15.60 -8.06
CA ASN A 79 4.26 -14.68 -9.17
C ASN A 79 3.71 -13.29 -8.75
N LEU A 80 3.77 -12.34 -9.65
CA LEU A 80 3.37 -10.95 -9.40
C LEU A 80 1.91 -10.83 -8.93
N PHE A 81 1.01 -11.62 -9.52
CA PHE A 81 -0.40 -11.63 -9.14
C PHE A 81 -0.58 -12.19 -7.71
N GLY A 82 0.04 -13.32 -7.40
CA GLY A 82 -0.02 -13.95 -6.08
C GLY A 82 0.45 -13.01 -4.96
N VAL A 83 1.55 -12.30 -5.18
CA VAL A 83 2.10 -11.31 -4.23
C VAL A 83 1.14 -10.14 -4.02
N ARG A 84 0.55 -9.59 -5.08
CA ARG A 84 -0.32 -8.40 -5.04
C ARG A 84 -1.78 -8.70 -4.68
N PHE A 85 -2.17 -9.97 -4.72
CA PHE A 85 -3.56 -10.39 -4.50
C PHE A 85 -4.14 -9.89 -3.17
N ALA A 86 -3.38 -9.96 -2.08
CA ALA A 86 -3.83 -9.54 -0.75
C ALA A 86 -4.22 -8.05 -0.71
N SER A 87 -3.42 -7.19 -1.35
CA SER A 87 -3.69 -5.75 -1.45
C SER A 87 -4.91 -5.47 -2.33
N ALA A 88 -4.99 -6.11 -3.50
CA ALA A 88 -6.13 -5.97 -4.40
C ALA A 88 -7.44 -6.49 -3.78
N LEU A 89 -7.41 -7.63 -3.08
CA LEU A 89 -8.56 -8.16 -2.34
C LEU A 89 -9.03 -7.19 -1.27
N SER A 90 -8.10 -6.65 -0.47
CA SER A 90 -8.42 -5.68 0.59
C SER A 90 -9.02 -4.39 0.05
N THR A 91 -8.54 -3.94 -1.11
CA THR A 91 -9.10 -2.79 -1.83
C THR A 91 -10.51 -3.10 -2.35
N GLY A 92 -10.73 -4.27 -2.94
CA GLY A 92 -12.05 -4.72 -3.37
C GLY A 92 -13.04 -4.81 -2.21
N LEU A 93 -12.62 -5.37 -1.08
CA LEU A 93 -13.41 -5.42 0.15
C LEU A 93 -13.71 -4.02 0.70
N SER A 94 -12.76 -3.08 0.61
CA SER A 94 -12.98 -1.67 0.99
C SER A 94 -14.01 -1.00 0.08
N ILE A 95 -14.00 -1.26 -1.23
CA ILE A 95 -15.02 -0.78 -2.18
C ILE A 95 -16.41 -1.33 -1.82
N LEU A 96 -16.50 -2.63 -1.52
CA LEU A 96 -17.75 -3.25 -1.06
C LEU A 96 -18.22 -2.68 0.28
N LEU A 97 -17.27 -2.35 1.18
CA LEU A 97 -17.57 -1.71 2.45
C LEU A 97 -18.16 -0.32 2.26
N VAL A 98 -17.58 0.51 1.36
CA VAL A 98 -18.18 1.82 0.98
C VAL A 98 -19.61 1.64 0.50
N TYR A 99 -19.85 0.67 -0.39
CA TYR A 99 -21.18 0.38 -0.91
C TYR A 99 -22.16 0.01 0.22
N GLY A 100 -21.78 -0.93 1.08
CA GLY A 100 -22.61 -1.41 2.19
C GLY A 100 -22.92 -0.34 3.23
N VAL A 101 -21.88 0.39 3.66
CA VAL A 101 -22.00 1.49 4.65
C VAL A 101 -22.84 2.63 4.07
N SER A 102 -22.55 3.09 2.85
CA SER A 102 -23.30 4.17 2.21
C SER A 102 -24.80 3.81 2.05
N ARG A 103 -25.08 2.55 1.64
CA ARG A 103 -26.46 2.08 1.52
C ARG A 103 -27.23 2.16 2.83
N ARG A 104 -26.60 1.75 3.95
CA ARG A 104 -27.23 1.78 5.27
C ARG A 104 -27.29 3.19 5.85
N LEU A 105 -26.22 3.96 5.68
CA LEU A 105 -26.11 5.31 6.23
C LEU A 105 -27.10 6.28 5.59
N TRP A 106 -27.16 6.29 4.24
CA TRP A 106 -27.96 7.27 3.50
C TRP A 106 -29.35 6.74 3.10
N ASN A 107 -29.51 5.43 3.01
CA ASN A 107 -30.73 4.77 2.48
C ASN A 107 -31.17 5.36 1.12
N ASP A 108 -30.21 5.79 0.30
CA ASP A 108 -30.41 6.36 -1.03
C ASP A 108 -29.44 5.69 -2.03
N PRO A 109 -29.98 5.00 -3.07
CA PRO A 109 -29.15 4.34 -4.06
C PRO A 109 -28.25 5.27 -4.87
N ARG A 110 -28.65 6.54 -5.06
CA ARG A 110 -27.83 7.53 -5.78
C ARG A 110 -26.60 7.90 -4.95
N LYS A 111 -26.78 8.12 -3.65
CA LYS A 111 -25.71 8.39 -2.71
C LYS A 111 -24.76 7.20 -2.58
N THR A 112 -25.34 5.98 -2.56
CA THR A 112 -24.56 4.74 -2.54
C THR A 112 -23.68 4.60 -3.78
N LEU A 113 -24.26 4.75 -4.97
CA LEU A 113 -23.51 4.67 -6.22
C LEU A 113 -22.43 5.77 -6.30
N ALA A 114 -22.79 7.01 -5.97
CA ALA A 114 -21.86 8.13 -6.00
C ALA A 114 -20.67 7.91 -5.06
N SER A 115 -20.90 7.51 -3.79
CA SER A 115 -19.83 7.23 -2.83
C SER A 115 -18.89 6.11 -3.31
N THR A 116 -19.45 5.03 -3.85
CA THR A 116 -18.67 3.88 -4.32
C THR A 116 -17.84 4.24 -5.54
N VAL A 117 -18.41 4.93 -6.52
CA VAL A 117 -17.71 5.37 -7.73
C VAL A 117 -16.60 6.36 -7.40
N LEU A 118 -16.86 7.32 -6.50
CA LEU A 118 -15.84 8.26 -6.05
C LEU A 118 -14.67 7.53 -5.39
N TYR A 119 -14.92 6.66 -4.42
CA TYR A 119 -13.88 5.91 -3.73
C TYR A 119 -13.05 5.08 -4.70
N MET A 120 -13.71 4.31 -5.57
CA MET A 120 -13.05 3.45 -6.55
C MET A 120 -12.24 4.23 -7.60
N SER A 121 -12.54 5.52 -7.81
CA SER A 121 -11.85 6.36 -8.79
C SER A 121 -10.90 7.38 -8.18
N PHE A 122 -10.75 7.43 -6.86
CA PHE A 122 -9.66 8.20 -6.25
C PHE A 122 -8.31 7.67 -6.74
N VAL A 123 -7.46 8.55 -7.25
CA VAL A 123 -6.14 8.21 -7.79
C VAL A 123 -5.31 7.40 -6.79
N SER A 124 -5.36 7.76 -5.51
CA SER A 124 -4.64 7.03 -4.46
C SER A 124 -5.16 5.60 -4.26
N VAL A 125 -6.48 5.39 -4.25
CA VAL A 125 -7.07 4.05 -4.15
C VAL A 125 -6.72 3.22 -5.38
N ALA A 126 -6.73 3.83 -6.54
CA ALA A 126 -6.42 3.20 -7.81
C ALA A 126 -4.94 2.77 -7.89
N LEU A 127 -4.01 3.64 -7.50
CA LEU A 127 -2.57 3.36 -7.58
C LEU A 127 -2.06 2.47 -6.44
N LEU A 128 -2.48 2.75 -5.20
CA LEU A 128 -1.97 2.03 -4.03
C LEU A 128 -2.72 0.72 -3.76
N GLY A 129 -3.93 0.57 -4.31
CA GLY A 129 -4.77 -0.59 -4.07
C GLY A 129 -4.24 -1.91 -4.59
N GLY A 130 -3.36 -1.88 -5.61
CA GLY A 130 -2.68 -3.07 -6.14
C GLY A 130 -1.22 -3.22 -5.67
N TYR A 131 -0.69 -2.25 -4.93
CA TYR A 131 0.69 -2.26 -4.46
C TYR A 131 0.85 -3.24 -3.28
N ALA A 132 1.78 -4.19 -3.40
CA ALA A 132 1.96 -5.23 -2.40
C ALA A 132 2.67 -4.70 -1.14
N ASN A 133 1.88 -4.09 -0.26
CA ASN A 133 2.29 -3.76 1.09
C ASN A 133 1.14 -3.99 2.08
N LEU A 134 1.33 -3.66 3.36
CA LEU A 134 0.32 -3.90 4.40
C LEU A 134 -0.74 -2.78 4.48
N ASP A 135 -0.56 -1.65 3.80
CA ASP A 135 -1.42 -0.49 3.95
C ASP A 135 -2.85 -0.68 3.40
N PRO A 136 -3.08 -1.31 2.22
CA PRO A 136 -4.42 -1.63 1.77
C PRO A 136 -5.16 -2.59 2.73
N GLN A 137 -4.44 -3.60 3.26
CA GLN A 137 -5.01 -4.54 4.24
C GLN A 137 -5.38 -3.83 5.54
N PHE A 138 -4.47 -3.03 6.09
CA PHE A 138 -4.69 -2.24 7.29
C PHE A 138 -5.83 -1.23 7.10
N THR A 139 -5.88 -0.57 5.95
CA THR A 139 -6.96 0.36 5.56
C THR A 139 -8.32 -0.32 5.60
N PHE A 140 -8.42 -1.54 5.06
CA PHE A 140 -9.66 -2.31 5.12
C PHE A 140 -10.09 -2.57 6.57
N TRP A 141 -9.19 -3.07 7.42
CA TRP A 141 -9.51 -3.36 8.82
C TRP A 141 -9.92 -2.12 9.60
N VAL A 142 -9.19 -1.02 9.47
CA VAL A 142 -9.53 0.26 10.13
C VAL A 142 -10.88 0.80 9.62
N ASN A 143 -11.15 0.72 8.34
CA ASN A 143 -12.43 1.14 7.80
C ASN A 143 -13.57 0.21 8.23
N LEU A 144 -13.31 -1.07 8.38
CA LEU A 144 -14.29 -2.01 8.95
C LEU A 144 -14.59 -1.69 10.42
N THR A 145 -13.60 -1.22 11.22
CA THR A 145 -13.87 -0.75 12.59
C THR A 145 -14.77 0.49 12.58
N GLY A 146 -14.54 1.46 11.69
CA GLY A 146 -15.40 2.63 11.54
C GLY A 146 -16.83 2.27 11.14
N ALA A 147 -16.99 1.35 10.19
CA ALA A 147 -18.29 0.82 9.78
C ALA A 147 -19.01 0.09 10.93
N ALA A 148 -18.29 -0.78 11.64
CA ALA A 148 -18.82 -1.52 12.78
C ALA A 148 -19.25 -0.57 13.92
N LEU A 149 -18.46 0.48 14.20
CA LEU A 149 -18.84 1.53 15.16
C LEU A 149 -20.15 2.22 14.77
N TRP A 150 -20.31 2.57 13.50
CA TRP A 150 -21.59 3.10 13.03
C TRP A 150 -22.73 2.12 13.30
N PHE A 151 -22.55 0.84 12.98
CA PHE A 151 -23.57 -0.18 13.24
C PHE A 151 -23.83 -0.41 14.72
N CYS A 152 -22.82 -0.32 15.60
CA CYS A 152 -22.98 -0.36 17.05
C CYS A 152 -23.98 0.71 17.53
N PHE A 153 -23.80 1.94 17.05
CA PHE A 153 -24.65 3.06 17.46
C PHE A 153 -26.00 3.12 16.72
N ASP A 154 -26.12 2.56 15.51
CA ASP A 154 -27.35 2.55 14.70
C ASP A 154 -28.27 1.34 15.03
N SER A 155 -27.76 0.32 15.73
CA SER A 155 -28.51 -0.92 16.01
C SER A 155 -29.60 -0.70 17.05
N THR A 156 -30.81 -1.17 16.72
CA THR A 156 -32.00 -1.06 17.58
C THR A 156 -32.25 -2.31 18.44
N THR A 157 -31.84 -3.51 17.95
CA THR A 157 -32.01 -4.76 18.69
C THR A 157 -30.75 -5.15 19.44
N ARG A 158 -30.90 -5.86 20.57
CA ARG A 158 -29.77 -6.35 21.37
C ARG A 158 -28.85 -7.28 20.57
N SER A 159 -29.45 -8.18 19.78
CA SER A 159 -28.67 -9.11 18.94
C SER A 159 -27.83 -8.37 17.89
N ALA A 160 -28.44 -7.47 17.10
CA ALA A 160 -27.71 -6.68 16.10
C ALA A 160 -26.59 -5.84 16.73
N ARG A 161 -26.83 -5.30 17.94
CA ARG A 161 -25.83 -4.54 18.69
C ARG A 161 -24.66 -5.43 19.12
N LEU A 162 -24.92 -6.60 19.70
CA LEU A 162 -23.87 -7.55 20.07
C LEU A 162 -23.04 -7.97 18.85
N TRP A 163 -23.68 -8.32 17.73
CA TRP A 163 -22.96 -8.64 16.50
C TRP A 163 -22.09 -7.49 16.00
N SER A 164 -22.56 -6.25 16.07
CA SER A 164 -21.78 -5.08 15.66
C SER A 164 -20.55 -4.87 16.54
N TRP A 165 -20.67 -5.02 17.87
CA TRP A 165 -19.55 -4.93 18.80
C TRP A 165 -18.57 -6.11 18.62
N THR A 166 -19.07 -7.31 18.34
CA THR A 166 -18.24 -8.48 17.99
C THR A 166 -17.46 -8.21 16.68
N LEU A 167 -18.13 -7.68 15.65
CA LEU A 167 -17.48 -7.30 14.38
C LEU A 167 -16.39 -6.23 14.60
N LEU A 168 -16.67 -5.24 15.46
CA LEU A 168 -15.69 -4.23 15.83
C LEU A 168 -14.46 -4.87 16.46
N GLY A 169 -14.64 -5.76 17.44
CA GLY A 169 -13.55 -6.46 18.10
C GLY A 169 -12.75 -7.34 17.15
N PHE A 170 -13.42 -8.06 16.27
CA PHE A 170 -12.78 -8.87 15.22
C PHE A 170 -11.91 -8.00 14.29
N ALA A 171 -12.46 -6.89 13.81
CA ALA A 171 -11.74 -5.97 12.92
C ALA A 171 -10.53 -5.31 13.64
N CYS A 172 -10.68 -4.95 14.92
CA CYS A 172 -9.58 -4.46 15.76
C CYS A 172 -8.48 -5.52 15.93
N GLY A 173 -8.85 -6.78 16.20
CA GLY A 173 -7.92 -7.89 16.35
C GLY A 173 -7.14 -8.17 15.06
N MET A 174 -7.83 -8.29 13.94
CA MET A 174 -7.21 -8.50 12.63
C MET A 174 -6.35 -7.32 12.19
N GLY A 175 -6.80 -6.10 12.44
CA GLY A 175 -6.02 -4.89 12.18
C GLY A 175 -4.74 -4.83 13.03
N PHE A 176 -4.82 -5.24 14.31
CA PHE A 176 -3.65 -5.38 15.18
C PHE A 176 -2.67 -6.42 14.62
N LEU A 177 -3.15 -7.60 14.25
CA LEU A 177 -2.35 -8.65 13.65
C LEU A 177 -1.73 -8.25 12.29
N THR A 178 -2.27 -7.21 11.64
CA THR A 178 -1.74 -6.69 10.37
C THR A 178 -0.67 -5.63 10.58
N LYS A 179 -0.90 -4.64 11.45
CA LYS A 179 0.01 -3.47 11.57
C LYS A 179 0.19 -2.94 13.00
N GLY A 180 -0.39 -3.60 14.02
CA GLY A 180 -0.19 -3.29 15.42
C GLY A 180 -1.26 -2.37 16.06
N PHE A 181 -0.87 -1.70 17.14
CA PHE A 181 -1.77 -1.01 18.09
C PHE A 181 -2.62 0.11 17.52
N LEU A 182 -2.27 0.67 16.36
CA LEU A 182 -3.07 1.70 15.68
C LEU A 182 -4.49 1.21 15.35
N ALA A 183 -4.66 -0.10 15.10
CA ALA A 183 -5.98 -0.69 14.85
C ALA A 183 -6.91 -0.62 16.07
N TRP A 184 -6.36 -0.51 17.29
CA TRP A 184 -7.13 -0.34 18.51
C TRP A 184 -7.33 1.12 18.88
N LEU A 185 -6.33 1.95 18.61
CA LEU A 185 -6.35 3.38 18.94
C LEU A 185 -7.34 4.16 18.06
N LEU A 186 -7.30 3.97 16.74
CA LEU A 186 -8.09 4.75 15.80
C LEU A 186 -9.61 4.65 16.05
N PRO A 187 -10.22 3.46 16.25
CA PRO A 187 -11.64 3.37 16.57
C PRO A 187 -12.00 4.03 17.90
N VAL A 188 -11.12 4.03 18.91
CA VAL A 188 -11.33 4.75 20.18
C VAL A 188 -11.36 6.26 19.94
N LEU A 189 -10.43 6.79 19.14
CA LEU A 189 -10.40 8.21 18.78
C LEU A 189 -11.68 8.66 18.06
N ILE A 190 -12.30 7.78 17.29
CA ILE A 190 -13.58 8.05 16.61
C ILE A 190 -14.77 7.91 17.57
N ALA A 191 -14.80 6.80 18.32
CA ALA A 191 -15.95 6.43 19.14
C ALA A 191 -16.15 7.35 20.34
N LEU A 192 -15.06 7.75 21.02
CA LEU A 192 -15.14 8.50 22.27
C LEU A 192 -15.78 9.89 22.08
N PRO A 193 -15.31 10.77 21.19
CA PRO A 193 -15.93 12.07 20.97
C PRO A 193 -17.37 11.95 20.45
N TYR A 194 -17.65 10.93 19.60
CA TYR A 194 -19.02 10.68 19.14
C TYR A 194 -19.95 10.27 20.29
N ALA A 195 -19.51 9.34 21.16
CA ALA A 195 -20.29 8.88 22.29
C ALA A 195 -20.53 9.99 23.34
N ILE A 196 -19.57 10.88 23.56
CA ILE A 196 -19.71 12.06 24.42
C ILE A 196 -20.76 13.01 23.81
N TRP A 197 -20.63 13.31 22.54
CA TRP A 197 -21.56 14.21 21.83
C TRP A 197 -23.00 13.68 21.84
N GLN A 198 -23.18 12.36 21.60
CA GLN A 198 -24.49 11.69 21.60
C GLN A 198 -24.99 11.27 22.99
N LYS A 199 -24.23 11.57 24.07
CA LYS A 199 -24.52 11.15 25.46
C LYS A 199 -24.67 9.63 25.64
N ARG A 200 -23.89 8.86 24.88
CA ARG A 200 -23.92 7.37 24.83
C ARG A 200 -22.66 6.72 25.42
N VAL A 201 -21.93 7.41 26.29
CA VAL A 201 -20.67 6.91 26.90
C VAL A 201 -20.90 5.61 27.68
N ARG A 202 -22.04 5.49 28.38
CA ARG A 202 -22.37 4.24 29.13
C ARG A 202 -22.50 3.04 28.20
N GLU A 203 -23.04 3.24 26.99
CA GLU A 203 -23.15 2.19 25.98
C GLU A 203 -21.77 1.83 25.44
N LEU A 204 -20.94 2.83 25.14
CA LEU A 204 -19.57 2.61 24.70
C LEU A 204 -18.76 1.79 25.74
N LEU A 205 -18.84 2.15 27.01
CA LEU A 205 -18.14 1.44 28.08
C LEU A 205 -18.70 0.04 28.33
N GLY A 206 -20.03 -0.13 28.31
CA GLY A 206 -20.68 -1.42 28.58
C GLY A 206 -20.46 -2.45 27.45
N TYR A 207 -20.83 -2.10 26.22
CA TYR A 207 -20.67 -3.00 25.09
C TYR A 207 -19.25 -2.99 24.51
N GLY A 208 -18.46 -1.94 24.75
CA GLY A 208 -17.06 -1.89 24.36
C GLY A 208 -16.23 -3.04 24.92
N VAL A 209 -16.62 -3.54 26.11
CA VAL A 209 -16.00 -4.75 26.70
C VAL A 209 -16.08 -5.94 25.73
N VAL A 210 -17.20 -6.11 24.99
CA VAL A 210 -17.34 -7.19 24.00
C VAL A 210 -16.29 -7.03 22.91
N ALA A 211 -16.11 -5.82 22.40
CA ALA A 211 -15.11 -5.58 21.34
C ALA A 211 -13.68 -5.82 21.85
N VAL A 212 -13.37 -5.39 23.08
CA VAL A 212 -12.05 -5.62 23.70
C VAL A 212 -11.80 -7.13 23.87
N VAL A 213 -12.76 -7.87 24.43
CA VAL A 213 -12.62 -9.33 24.61
C VAL A 213 -12.41 -10.04 23.28
N VAL A 214 -13.22 -9.70 22.27
CA VAL A 214 -13.08 -10.32 20.93
C VAL A 214 -11.74 -9.95 20.30
N ALA A 215 -11.30 -8.70 20.40
CA ALA A 215 -9.99 -8.28 19.87
C ALA A 215 -8.84 -9.06 20.52
N ILE A 216 -8.90 -9.25 21.85
CA ILE A 216 -7.92 -10.07 22.57
C ILE A 216 -8.00 -11.53 22.10
N VAL A 217 -9.18 -12.14 22.05
CA VAL A 217 -9.34 -13.54 21.63
C VAL A 217 -8.79 -13.77 20.22
N VAL A 218 -9.01 -12.84 19.29
CA VAL A 218 -8.48 -12.91 17.91
C VAL A 218 -6.96 -12.77 17.88
N SER A 219 -6.39 -11.89 18.70
CA SER A 219 -4.96 -11.59 18.67
C SER A 219 -4.11 -12.53 19.51
N LEU A 220 -4.68 -13.09 20.57
CA LEU A 220 -3.98 -13.84 21.61
C LEU A 220 -3.26 -15.10 21.11
N PRO A 221 -3.83 -15.92 20.19
CA PRO A 221 -3.14 -17.12 19.70
C PRO A 221 -1.78 -16.78 19.07
N TRP A 222 -1.76 -15.77 18.20
CA TRP A 222 -0.52 -15.33 17.59
C TRP A 222 0.42 -14.67 18.61
N ALA A 223 -0.12 -13.82 19.48
CA ALA A 223 0.65 -13.11 20.49
C ALA A 223 1.38 -14.07 21.45
N LEU A 224 0.73 -15.16 21.83
CA LEU A 224 1.35 -16.21 22.64
C LEU A 224 2.38 -17.01 21.82
N ALA A 225 2.06 -17.37 20.58
CA ALA A 225 2.97 -18.14 19.74
C ALA A 225 4.28 -17.39 19.50
N VAL A 226 4.22 -16.08 19.14
CA VAL A 226 5.42 -15.28 18.93
C VAL A 226 6.21 -15.06 20.22
N HIS A 227 5.52 -14.87 21.36
CA HIS A 227 6.19 -14.71 22.66
C HIS A 227 6.96 -15.98 23.08
N LEU A 228 6.39 -17.14 22.82
CA LEU A 228 7.05 -18.42 23.16
C LEU A 228 8.24 -18.72 22.24
N GLN A 229 8.22 -18.24 21.00
CA GLN A 229 9.30 -18.42 20.04
C GLN A 229 10.41 -17.38 20.19
N GLU A 230 10.03 -16.12 20.43
CA GLU A 230 10.92 -14.94 20.46
C GLU A 230 10.56 -14.10 21.70
N GLN A 231 11.24 -14.34 22.82
CA GLN A 231 10.90 -13.73 24.11
C GLN A 231 11.04 -12.20 24.13
N ASP A 232 11.95 -11.67 23.35
CA ASP A 232 12.22 -10.24 23.25
C ASP A 232 11.42 -9.51 22.15
N TYR A 233 10.57 -10.24 21.38
CA TYR A 233 9.71 -9.66 20.35
C TYR A 233 8.97 -8.41 20.82
N TRP A 234 8.33 -8.49 21.99
CA TRP A 234 7.50 -7.41 22.52
C TRP A 234 8.29 -6.19 22.92
N ASN A 235 9.54 -6.34 23.39
CA ASN A 235 10.40 -5.22 23.71
C ASN A 235 10.72 -4.43 22.43
N PHE A 236 11.08 -5.10 21.35
CA PHE A 236 11.32 -4.43 20.08
C PHE A 236 10.03 -3.83 19.50
N PHE A 237 8.97 -4.66 19.35
CA PHE A 237 7.75 -4.26 18.66
C PHE A 237 6.98 -3.16 19.40
N PHE A 238 6.82 -3.25 20.74
CA PHE A 238 6.09 -2.25 21.50
C PHE A 238 6.92 -1.00 21.75
N TRP A 239 8.13 -1.17 22.30
CA TRP A 239 8.93 -0.03 22.73
C TRP A 239 9.60 0.69 21.57
N HIS A 240 10.34 -0.06 20.74
CA HIS A 240 11.13 0.52 19.66
C HIS A 240 10.24 1.00 18.50
N GLU A 241 9.37 0.12 17.97
CA GLU A 241 8.55 0.42 16.80
C GLU A 241 7.39 1.38 17.09
N HIS A 242 6.78 1.36 18.28
CA HIS A 242 5.61 2.19 18.57
C HIS A 242 5.93 3.41 19.44
N ILE A 243 6.69 3.26 20.52
CA ILE A 243 6.95 4.38 21.46
C ILE A 243 8.10 5.27 20.94
N GLN A 244 9.27 4.69 20.69
CA GLN A 244 10.44 5.47 20.28
C GLN A 244 10.23 6.10 18.89
N ARG A 245 9.65 5.38 17.95
CA ARG A 245 9.39 5.89 16.60
C ARG A 245 8.35 7.02 16.58
N PHE A 246 7.35 7.00 17.49
CA PHE A 246 6.36 8.07 17.61
C PHE A 246 6.94 9.32 18.30
N ALA A 247 7.71 9.14 19.38
CA ALA A 247 8.21 10.22 20.24
C ALA A 247 9.66 10.63 19.96
N GLY A 248 10.46 9.78 19.32
CA GLY A 248 11.89 10.00 19.05
C GLY A 248 12.16 11.14 18.08
N ASN A 249 13.38 11.72 18.17
CA ASN A 249 13.84 12.76 17.24
C ASN A 249 14.38 12.18 15.93
N ASP A 250 14.69 10.87 15.89
CA ASP A 250 15.25 10.16 14.73
C ASP A 250 14.17 9.47 13.88
N ALA A 251 12.96 10.04 13.84
CA ALA A 251 11.88 9.49 13.05
C ALA A 251 12.25 9.50 11.55
N GLN A 252 12.32 8.31 10.94
CA GLN A 252 12.42 8.20 9.48
C GLN A 252 11.22 8.89 8.84
N HIS A 253 11.42 9.59 7.73
CA HIS A 253 10.39 10.34 7.00
C HIS A 253 9.68 11.41 7.86
N ALA A 254 10.48 12.22 8.59
CA ALA A 254 9.94 13.33 9.36
C ALA A 254 9.38 14.41 8.42
N GLU A 255 8.09 14.70 8.56
CA GLU A 255 7.35 15.65 7.73
C GLU A 255 6.53 16.61 8.60
N PRO A 256 6.24 17.85 8.13
CA PRO A 256 5.50 18.85 8.91
C PRO A 256 4.06 18.40 9.20
N PHE A 257 3.42 18.99 10.24
CA PHE A 257 2.06 18.60 10.66
C PHE A 257 1.00 18.78 9.57
N TRP A 258 1.18 19.73 8.66
CA TRP A 258 0.25 19.99 7.54
C TRP A 258 0.45 19.10 6.31
N TYR A 259 1.47 18.23 6.30
CA TYR A 259 1.84 17.35 5.19
C TYR A 259 0.64 16.63 4.54
N TYR A 260 -0.28 16.14 5.35
CA TYR A 260 -1.42 15.39 4.84
C TYR A 260 -2.53 16.25 4.24
N LEU A 261 -2.58 17.56 4.46
CA LEU A 261 -3.64 18.42 3.90
C LEU A 261 -3.56 18.51 2.37
N PRO A 262 -2.43 18.91 1.75
CA PRO A 262 -2.30 18.92 0.30
C PRO A 262 -2.37 17.50 -0.28
N LEU A 263 -1.84 16.50 0.45
CA LEU A 263 -1.84 15.12 0.00
C LEU A 263 -3.27 14.55 -0.06
N LEU A 264 -4.13 14.85 0.95
CA LEU A 264 -5.53 14.45 0.94
C LEU A 264 -6.27 15.03 -0.26
N VAL A 265 -5.99 16.30 -0.61
CA VAL A 265 -6.55 16.95 -1.80
C VAL A 265 -6.10 16.21 -3.07
N ALA A 266 -4.80 15.95 -3.22
CA ALA A 266 -4.24 15.22 -4.37
C ALA A 266 -4.81 13.80 -4.49
N PHE A 267 -4.99 13.11 -3.37
CA PHE A 267 -5.53 11.75 -3.30
C PHE A 267 -6.97 11.64 -3.79
N THR A 268 -7.75 12.73 -3.72
CA THR A 268 -9.13 12.76 -4.22
C THR A 268 -9.24 13.06 -5.71
N LEU A 269 -8.13 13.25 -6.45
CA LEU A 269 -8.21 13.36 -7.90
C LEU A 269 -8.97 12.14 -8.46
N PRO A 270 -9.81 12.35 -9.46
CA PRO A 270 -10.10 13.59 -10.21
C PRO A 270 -11.24 14.46 -9.62
N TRP A 271 -11.57 14.38 -8.32
CA TRP A 271 -12.77 15.00 -7.73
C TRP A 271 -12.51 16.21 -6.83
N VAL A 272 -11.33 16.79 -6.91
CA VAL A 272 -10.85 17.87 -6.02
C VAL A 272 -11.83 19.04 -5.90
N ALA A 273 -12.45 19.48 -7.00
CA ALA A 273 -13.35 20.63 -6.99
C ALA A 273 -14.70 20.36 -6.27
N LEU A 274 -14.99 19.10 -5.90
CA LEU A 274 -16.12 18.78 -5.03
C LEU A 274 -15.83 19.06 -3.55
N LEU A 275 -14.57 19.07 -3.11
CA LEU A 275 -14.17 19.23 -1.71
C LEU A 275 -14.77 20.48 -1.04
N PRO A 276 -14.68 21.71 -1.61
CA PRO A 276 -15.24 22.89 -0.97
C PRO A 276 -16.74 22.78 -0.72
N SER A 277 -17.48 22.18 -1.67
CA SER A 277 -18.91 21.98 -1.52
C SER A 277 -19.25 20.88 -0.52
N THR A 278 -18.40 19.85 -0.41
CA THR A 278 -18.53 18.77 0.58
C THR A 278 -18.32 19.32 1.99
N VAL A 279 -17.24 20.10 2.20
CA VAL A 279 -16.96 20.74 3.48
C VAL A 279 -18.12 21.67 3.89
N ARG A 280 -18.59 22.52 2.94
CA ARG A 280 -19.73 23.41 3.21
C ARG A 280 -20.98 22.65 3.60
N GLN A 281 -21.33 21.59 2.90
CA GLN A 281 -22.52 20.77 3.21
C GLN A 281 -22.37 20.07 4.56
N ALA A 282 -21.22 19.42 4.81
CA ALA A 282 -20.94 18.80 6.11
C ALA A 282 -21.04 19.80 7.27
N TRP A 283 -20.57 21.04 7.07
CA TRP A 283 -20.70 22.11 8.06
C TRP A 283 -22.15 22.52 8.33
N LEU A 284 -22.96 22.66 7.27
CA LEU A 284 -24.38 22.99 7.40
C LEU A 284 -25.16 21.89 8.13
N ASP A 285 -24.82 20.63 7.84
CA ASP A 285 -25.48 19.44 8.38
C ASP A 285 -24.77 18.88 9.64
N LYS A 286 -23.86 19.63 10.25
CA LYS A 286 -23.01 19.18 11.37
C LYS A 286 -23.77 18.68 12.60
N ARG A 287 -25.04 19.06 12.77
CA ARG A 287 -25.91 18.58 13.84
C ARG A 287 -26.50 17.21 13.58
N SER A 288 -26.44 16.71 12.34
CA SER A 288 -26.88 15.37 11.98
C SER A 288 -25.93 14.33 12.60
N ALA A 289 -26.46 13.38 13.36
CA ALA A 289 -25.68 12.28 13.94
C ALA A 289 -24.89 11.50 12.89
N LYS A 290 -25.49 11.29 11.71
CA LYS A 290 -24.85 10.60 10.57
C LYS A 290 -23.66 11.37 10.03
N ILE A 291 -23.85 12.64 9.72
CA ILE A 291 -22.78 13.51 9.18
C ILE A 291 -21.68 13.68 10.23
N GLY A 292 -22.06 13.99 11.49
CA GLY A 292 -21.08 14.15 12.57
C GLY A 292 -20.23 12.90 12.81
N PHE A 293 -20.84 11.70 12.73
CA PHE A 293 -20.09 10.46 12.83
C PHE A 293 -19.05 10.32 11.70
N VAL A 294 -19.47 10.52 10.44
CA VAL A 294 -18.58 10.39 9.29
C VAL A 294 -17.48 11.46 9.30
N VAL A 295 -17.79 12.68 9.77
CA VAL A 295 -16.79 13.74 9.96
C VAL A 295 -15.77 13.35 11.03
N LEU A 296 -16.19 12.80 12.17
CA LEU A 296 -15.25 12.30 13.19
C LEU A 296 -14.43 11.13 12.68
N TRP A 297 -15.03 10.22 11.91
CA TRP A 297 -14.32 9.11 11.28
C TRP A 297 -13.23 9.59 10.30
N LEU A 298 -13.45 10.71 9.61
CA LEU A 298 -12.45 11.35 8.75
C LEU A 298 -11.38 12.09 9.57
N LEU A 299 -11.83 12.97 10.48
CA LEU A 299 -10.93 13.96 11.09
C LEU A 299 -10.06 13.37 12.20
N MET A 300 -10.54 12.39 12.96
CA MET A 300 -9.76 11.86 14.09
C MET A 300 -8.52 11.08 13.63
N PRO A 301 -8.59 10.14 12.66
CA PRO A 301 -7.39 9.53 12.10
C PRO A 301 -6.48 10.54 11.39
N LEU A 302 -7.05 11.48 10.63
CA LEU A 302 -6.27 12.51 9.94
C LEU A 302 -5.48 13.38 10.92
N ALA A 303 -6.11 13.82 12.01
CA ALA A 303 -5.46 14.60 13.06
C ALA A 303 -4.35 13.79 13.75
N PHE A 304 -4.64 12.53 14.10
CA PHE A 304 -3.65 11.65 14.72
C PHE A 304 -2.40 11.47 13.85
N PHE A 305 -2.55 11.12 12.57
CA PHE A 305 -1.42 10.97 11.67
C PHE A 305 -0.70 12.30 11.40
N SER A 306 -1.42 13.41 11.39
CA SER A 306 -0.82 14.75 11.23
C SER A 306 0.09 15.14 12.40
N LEU A 307 -0.23 14.68 13.62
CA LEU A 307 0.58 14.92 14.81
C LEU A 307 1.79 14.00 14.91
N ALA A 308 1.76 12.81 14.30
CA ALA A 308 2.90 11.90 14.27
C ALA A 308 4.08 12.55 13.51
N LYS A 309 5.33 12.31 13.94
CA LYS A 309 6.53 12.84 13.28
C LYS A 309 6.81 12.13 11.96
N GLY A 310 6.93 10.81 11.99
CA GLY A 310 7.16 10.00 10.80
C GLY A 310 5.88 9.83 9.97
N LYS A 311 5.92 10.19 8.69
CA LYS A 311 4.75 10.22 7.81
C LYS A 311 5.03 9.57 6.47
N LEU A 312 4.18 8.61 6.08
CA LEU A 312 4.13 8.10 4.71
C LEU A 312 2.80 8.48 4.06
N PRO A 313 2.77 8.71 2.74
CA PRO A 313 1.54 9.05 2.02
C PRO A 313 0.39 8.08 2.27
N SER A 314 0.67 6.79 2.34
CA SER A 314 -0.30 5.72 2.51
C SER A 314 -1.02 5.70 3.88
N TYR A 315 -0.49 6.36 4.91
CA TYR A 315 -1.08 6.33 6.26
C TYR A 315 -2.47 6.95 6.34
N ILE A 316 -2.80 7.90 5.45
CA ILE A 316 -4.14 8.51 5.40
C ILE A 316 -5.14 7.77 4.50
N MET A 317 -4.78 6.61 3.93
CA MET A 317 -5.75 5.82 3.15
C MET A 317 -7.05 5.50 3.91
N PRO A 318 -7.05 5.20 5.23
CA PRO A 318 -8.30 5.01 5.97
C PRO A 318 -9.23 6.23 5.98
N CYS A 319 -8.71 7.45 5.77
CA CYS A 319 -9.50 8.67 5.71
C CYS A 319 -10.31 8.81 4.41
N LEU A 320 -9.94 8.07 3.36
CA LEU A 320 -10.56 8.21 2.04
C LEU A 320 -11.98 7.63 1.98
N LEU A 321 -12.27 6.58 2.75
CA LEU A 321 -13.62 5.99 2.79
C LEU A 321 -14.64 6.98 3.39
N PRO A 322 -14.48 7.52 4.62
CA PRO A 322 -15.42 8.51 5.15
C PRO A 322 -15.49 9.77 4.27
N LEU A 323 -14.38 10.19 3.65
CA LEU A 323 -14.39 11.30 2.71
C LEU A 323 -15.25 11.00 1.48
N ALA A 324 -15.15 9.79 0.91
CA ALA A 324 -15.99 9.37 -0.22
C ALA A 324 -17.49 9.30 0.15
N LEU A 325 -17.82 8.92 1.39
CA LEU A 325 -19.20 8.95 1.90
C LEU A 325 -19.76 10.38 1.94
N LEU A 326 -18.98 11.35 2.44
CA LEU A 326 -19.39 12.78 2.47
C LEU A 326 -19.49 13.36 1.06
N MET A 327 -18.51 13.08 0.21
CA MET A 327 -18.48 13.57 -1.17
C MET A 327 -19.63 12.97 -2.00
N GLY A 328 -19.92 11.66 -1.84
CA GLY A 328 -21.01 10.99 -2.54
C GLY A 328 -22.38 11.49 -2.11
N ASN A 329 -22.56 11.78 -0.81
CA ASN A 329 -23.76 12.46 -0.32
C ASN A 329 -23.95 13.83 -1.00
N THR A 330 -22.91 14.66 -1.03
CA THR A 330 -22.93 15.99 -1.65
C THR A 330 -23.16 15.92 -3.16
N LEU A 331 -22.48 15.01 -3.84
CA LEU A 331 -22.61 14.83 -5.30
C LEU A 331 -24.02 14.42 -5.69
N ALA A 332 -24.60 13.42 -5.02
CA ALA A 332 -25.94 12.94 -5.32
C ALA A 332 -27.00 14.05 -5.10
N ASP A 333 -26.88 14.83 -4.02
CA ASP A 333 -27.79 15.96 -3.77
C ASP A 333 -27.65 17.05 -4.84
N LYS A 334 -26.44 17.37 -5.30
CA LYS A 334 -26.22 18.33 -6.40
C LYS A 334 -26.80 17.86 -7.71
N LEU A 335 -26.63 16.59 -8.05
CA LEU A 335 -27.20 15.98 -9.26
C LEU A 335 -28.74 16.03 -9.23
N ALA A 336 -29.35 15.69 -8.08
CA ALA A 336 -30.80 15.74 -7.89
C ALA A 336 -31.36 17.16 -8.02
N GLN A 337 -30.57 18.17 -7.64
CA GLN A 337 -30.95 19.60 -7.70
C GLN A 337 -30.58 20.27 -9.04
N GLY A 338 -30.01 19.54 -10.00
CA GLY A 338 -29.56 20.09 -11.29
C GLY A 338 -28.38 21.07 -11.16
N ARG A 339 -27.58 21.01 -10.07
CA ARG A 339 -26.49 21.96 -9.76
C ARG A 339 -25.16 21.45 -10.28
N GLY A 340 -24.85 21.66 -11.57
CA GLY A 340 -23.64 21.17 -12.23
C GLY A 340 -22.39 22.05 -12.08
N ARG A 341 -22.44 23.23 -11.41
CA ARG A 341 -21.30 24.17 -11.36
C ARG A 341 -20.01 23.56 -10.81
N ALA A 342 -20.09 22.84 -9.69
CA ALA A 342 -18.91 22.20 -9.08
C ALA A 342 -18.30 21.14 -10.00
N LEU A 343 -19.12 20.34 -10.69
CA LEU A 343 -18.68 19.35 -11.67
C LEU A 343 -18.05 19.99 -12.91
N ARG A 344 -18.61 21.12 -13.37
CA ARG A 344 -18.01 21.90 -14.47
C ARG A 344 -16.64 22.42 -14.10
N ILE A 345 -16.49 23.00 -12.91
CA ILE A 345 -15.20 23.47 -12.38
C ILE A 345 -14.23 22.29 -12.26
N ASN A 346 -14.72 21.13 -11.81
CA ASN A 346 -13.92 19.91 -11.69
C ASN A 346 -13.36 19.46 -13.05
N GLY A 347 -14.21 19.43 -14.08
CA GLY A 347 -13.79 19.12 -15.44
C GLY A 347 -12.73 20.09 -15.96
N TRP A 348 -12.91 21.41 -15.78
CA TRP A 348 -11.92 22.39 -16.19
C TRP A 348 -10.59 22.27 -15.41
N LEU A 349 -10.66 22.06 -14.10
CA LEU A 349 -9.45 21.88 -13.28
C LEU A 349 -8.63 20.68 -13.75
N ASN A 350 -9.27 19.53 -13.94
CA ASN A 350 -8.58 18.31 -14.40
C ASN A 350 -8.09 18.43 -15.85
N LEU A 351 -8.83 19.15 -16.71
CA LEU A 351 -8.37 19.46 -18.06
C LEU A 351 -7.08 20.27 -18.02
N VAL A 352 -7.02 21.31 -17.19
CA VAL A 352 -5.79 22.12 -17.02
C VAL A 352 -4.65 21.23 -16.50
N ILE A 353 -4.89 20.41 -15.47
CA ILE A 353 -3.88 19.49 -14.94
C ILE A 353 -3.34 18.56 -16.05
N GLY A 354 -4.23 17.93 -16.81
CA GLY A 354 -3.84 17.04 -17.91
C GLY A 354 -3.09 17.76 -19.03
N THR A 355 -3.52 18.98 -19.39
CA THR A 355 -2.84 19.79 -20.41
C THR A 355 -1.45 20.22 -19.96
N VAL A 356 -1.31 20.68 -18.70
CA VAL A 356 0.00 21.02 -18.14
C VAL A 356 0.92 19.80 -18.10
N ALA A 357 0.42 18.65 -17.68
CA ALA A 357 1.20 17.41 -17.68
C ALA A 357 1.64 17.00 -19.10
N LEU A 358 0.73 17.12 -20.08
CA LEU A 358 1.03 16.82 -21.50
C LEU A 358 2.12 17.75 -22.05
N LEU A 359 1.99 19.06 -21.81
CA LEU A 359 2.97 20.06 -22.27
C LEU A 359 4.33 19.86 -21.57
N ALA A 360 4.31 19.60 -20.25
CA ALA A 360 5.53 19.34 -19.48
C ALA A 360 6.26 18.09 -20.00
N LEU A 361 5.52 16.99 -20.21
CA LEU A 361 6.11 15.76 -20.76
C LEU A 361 6.68 16.00 -22.17
N THR A 362 5.94 16.68 -23.03
CA THR A 362 6.40 17.01 -24.37
C THR A 362 7.68 17.86 -24.34
N TRP A 363 7.71 18.88 -23.48
CA TRP A 363 8.87 19.74 -23.33
C TRP A 363 10.09 18.97 -22.81
N VAL A 364 9.92 18.14 -21.82
CA VAL A 364 11.00 17.31 -21.25
C VAL A 364 11.50 16.33 -22.32
N GLN A 365 10.58 15.66 -23.04
CA GLN A 365 10.95 14.70 -24.09
C GLN A 365 11.75 15.34 -25.23
N LEU A 366 11.47 16.60 -25.57
CA LEU A 366 12.19 17.35 -26.59
C LEU A 366 13.57 17.85 -26.12
N LYS A 367 13.74 18.16 -24.84
CA LYS A 367 14.99 18.73 -24.29
C LYS A 367 15.95 17.68 -23.74
N LYS A 368 15.41 16.73 -22.95
CA LYS A 368 16.14 15.64 -22.33
C LYS A 368 15.24 14.41 -22.36
N PRO A 369 15.28 13.60 -23.42
CA PRO A 369 14.38 12.48 -23.58
C PRO A 369 14.38 11.56 -22.35
N VAL A 370 13.20 11.36 -21.76
CA VAL A 370 12.96 10.41 -20.69
C VAL A 370 12.69 9.02 -21.26
N TYR A 371 12.06 8.98 -22.43
CA TYR A 371 11.82 7.76 -23.19
C TYR A 371 12.82 7.69 -24.35
N GLU A 372 13.57 6.60 -24.43
CA GLU A 372 14.57 6.38 -25.48
C GLU A 372 13.92 6.15 -26.85
N HIS A 373 14.44 6.84 -27.86
CA HIS A 373 13.90 6.75 -29.20
C HIS A 373 14.06 5.33 -29.78
N GLY A 374 12.97 4.80 -30.30
CA GLY A 374 12.92 3.47 -30.93
C GLY A 374 12.66 2.33 -29.95
N GLN A 375 13.24 2.35 -28.76
CA GLN A 375 13.08 1.28 -27.76
C GLN A 375 11.81 1.44 -26.91
N GLU A 376 11.45 2.67 -26.54
CA GLU A 376 10.35 2.98 -25.64
C GLU A 376 9.16 3.66 -26.34
N THR A 377 9.04 3.51 -27.66
CA THR A 377 7.96 4.13 -28.44
C THR A 377 6.57 3.72 -27.93
N LEU A 378 6.37 2.46 -27.55
CA LEU A 378 5.09 1.99 -27.01
C LEU A 378 4.75 2.67 -25.69
N SER A 379 5.69 2.74 -24.75
CA SER A 379 5.51 3.38 -23.44
C SER A 379 5.19 4.87 -23.61
N LEU A 380 5.89 5.54 -24.52
CA LEU A 380 5.61 6.93 -24.87
C LEU A 380 4.20 7.10 -25.44
N VAL A 381 3.77 6.25 -26.38
CA VAL A 381 2.42 6.27 -26.95
C VAL A 381 1.36 6.03 -25.87
N LEU A 382 1.59 5.09 -24.94
CA LEU A 382 0.66 4.78 -23.86
C LEU A 382 0.47 5.96 -22.91
N VAL A 383 1.55 6.65 -22.50
CA VAL A 383 1.44 7.82 -21.63
C VAL A 383 0.73 8.98 -22.31
N PHE A 384 1.01 9.24 -23.59
CA PHE A 384 0.29 10.26 -24.37
C PHE A 384 -1.19 9.89 -24.52
N THR A 385 -1.50 8.62 -24.81
CA THR A 385 -2.89 8.12 -24.90
C THR A 385 -3.63 8.35 -23.59
N PHE A 386 -3.00 8.03 -22.45
CA PHE A 386 -3.56 8.32 -21.14
C PHE A 386 -3.84 9.82 -20.94
N LEU A 387 -2.86 10.70 -21.23
CA LEU A 387 -3.01 12.14 -21.04
C LEU A 387 -4.10 12.73 -21.96
N PHE A 388 -4.18 12.32 -23.22
CA PHE A 388 -5.24 12.72 -24.13
C PHE A 388 -6.61 12.22 -23.67
N ALA A 389 -6.71 10.97 -23.22
CA ALA A 389 -7.96 10.43 -22.65
C ALA A 389 -8.37 11.18 -21.39
N TRP A 390 -7.43 11.51 -20.50
CA TRP A 390 -7.67 12.33 -19.32
C TRP A 390 -8.25 13.71 -19.69
N ILE A 391 -7.62 14.41 -20.64
CA ILE A 391 -8.09 15.71 -21.12
C ILE A 391 -9.51 15.57 -21.70
N LEU A 392 -9.74 14.58 -22.56
CA LEU A 392 -11.02 14.37 -23.24
C LEU A 392 -12.15 14.10 -22.26
N VAL A 393 -11.99 13.17 -21.33
CA VAL A 393 -13.08 12.80 -20.38
C VAL A 393 -13.42 13.97 -19.45
N ASN A 394 -12.46 14.80 -19.08
CA ASN A 394 -12.66 15.97 -18.26
C ASN A 394 -13.26 17.15 -19.04
N LEU A 395 -12.94 17.31 -20.32
CA LEU A 395 -13.61 18.22 -21.23
C LEU A 395 -15.10 17.83 -21.39
N LEU A 396 -15.38 16.55 -21.55
CA LEU A 396 -16.75 16.04 -21.64
C LEU A 396 -17.55 16.32 -20.36
N GLN A 397 -16.92 16.16 -19.18
CA GLN A 397 -17.54 16.54 -17.91
C GLN A 397 -17.79 18.06 -17.84
N ALA A 398 -16.84 18.89 -18.23
CA ALA A 398 -16.99 20.35 -18.22
C ALA A 398 -18.11 20.81 -19.14
N ALA A 399 -18.24 20.19 -20.33
CA ALA A 399 -19.29 20.53 -21.32
C ALA A 399 -20.67 20.09 -20.85
N ARG A 400 -20.83 18.87 -20.32
CA ARG A 400 -22.12 18.29 -19.92
C ARG A 400 -22.08 17.74 -18.47
N PRO A 401 -21.90 18.59 -17.46
CA PRO A 401 -21.54 18.18 -16.10
C PRO A 401 -22.58 17.29 -15.41
N LEU A 402 -23.86 17.44 -15.72
CA LEU A 402 -24.92 16.63 -15.11
C LEU A 402 -25.09 15.25 -15.78
N HIS A 403 -24.90 15.18 -17.09
CA HIS A 403 -25.08 13.95 -17.87
C HIS A 403 -23.82 13.08 -17.86
N LEU A 404 -22.65 13.71 -17.93
CA LEU A 404 -21.35 13.05 -18.00
C LEU A 404 -20.55 13.26 -16.69
N TRP A 405 -21.27 13.30 -15.56
CA TRP A 405 -20.65 13.53 -14.25
C TRP A 405 -19.56 12.50 -13.92
N ALA A 406 -19.75 11.25 -14.34
CA ALA A 406 -18.85 10.14 -14.06
C ALA A 406 -17.70 9.98 -15.10
N ALA A 407 -17.63 10.80 -16.14
CA ALA A 407 -16.61 10.67 -17.18
C ALA A 407 -15.16 10.65 -16.63
N PRO A 408 -14.78 11.44 -15.61
CA PRO A 408 -13.43 11.40 -15.05
C PRO A 408 -13.00 10.05 -14.46
N VAL A 409 -13.96 9.19 -14.08
CA VAL A 409 -13.70 7.84 -13.59
C VAL A 409 -12.85 7.05 -14.58
N LEU A 410 -13.17 7.17 -15.87
CA LEU A 410 -12.42 6.48 -16.92
C LEU A 410 -10.95 6.95 -16.98
N GLY A 411 -10.70 8.23 -16.69
CA GLY A 411 -9.33 8.76 -16.61
C GLY A 411 -8.52 8.06 -15.52
N SER A 412 -9.06 7.92 -14.30
CA SER A 412 -8.39 7.22 -13.20
C SER A 412 -8.16 5.73 -13.51
N TRP A 413 -9.15 5.08 -14.11
CA TRP A 413 -9.04 3.66 -14.44
C TRP A 413 -8.04 3.40 -15.57
N LEU A 414 -8.03 4.25 -16.61
CA LEU A 414 -7.02 4.17 -17.67
C LEU A 414 -5.62 4.43 -17.14
N MET A 415 -5.47 5.31 -16.16
CA MET A 415 -4.19 5.52 -15.50
C MET A 415 -3.66 4.22 -14.88
N VAL A 416 -4.46 3.50 -14.12
CA VAL A 416 -4.05 2.23 -13.51
C VAL A 416 -3.73 1.17 -14.55
N ALA A 417 -4.52 1.11 -15.62
CA ALA A 417 -4.35 0.11 -16.67
C ALA A 417 -3.12 0.38 -17.56
N LEU A 418 -2.83 1.64 -17.87
CA LEU A 418 -1.80 2.00 -18.85
C LEU A 418 -0.47 2.44 -18.21
N LEU A 419 -0.52 3.13 -17.05
CA LEU A 419 0.66 3.73 -16.43
C LEU A 419 1.77 2.70 -16.12
N PRO A 420 1.50 1.50 -15.60
CA PRO A 420 2.56 0.54 -15.35
C PRO A 420 3.35 0.15 -16.59
N ALA A 421 2.66 -0.01 -17.73
CA ALA A 421 3.30 -0.29 -19.03
C ALA A 421 3.85 0.97 -19.72
N ALA A 422 3.46 2.15 -19.24
CA ALA A 422 3.90 3.44 -19.77
C ALA A 422 5.09 4.04 -19.01
N LEU A 423 5.60 3.36 -17.96
CA LEU A 423 6.77 3.85 -17.24
C LEU A 423 8.03 3.76 -18.09
N PRO A 424 8.92 4.78 -18.03
CA PRO A 424 10.19 4.73 -18.77
C PRO A 424 11.12 3.66 -18.18
N HIS A 425 11.94 3.06 -19.04
CA HIS A 425 12.90 2.02 -18.67
C HIS A 425 13.84 2.49 -17.57
N SER A 426 14.26 3.76 -17.58
CA SER A 426 15.08 4.35 -16.52
C SER A 426 14.46 4.24 -15.12
N VAL A 427 13.13 4.28 -15.01
CA VAL A 427 12.41 4.07 -13.75
C VAL A 427 12.26 2.58 -13.47
N VAL A 428 11.81 1.79 -14.46
CA VAL A 428 11.56 0.35 -14.33
C VAL A 428 12.84 -0.38 -13.92
N TYR A 429 13.95 -0.18 -14.64
CA TYR A 429 15.23 -0.86 -14.38
C TYR A 429 15.79 -0.54 -13.00
N ASN A 430 15.58 0.68 -12.50
CA ASN A 430 16.06 1.09 -11.18
C ASN A 430 15.16 0.65 -10.03
N LYS A 431 13.91 0.29 -10.30
CA LYS A 431 12.91 -0.01 -9.27
C LYS A 431 12.40 -1.44 -9.26
N THR A 432 12.60 -2.19 -10.34
CA THR A 432 12.11 -3.57 -10.46
C THR A 432 13.24 -4.51 -10.90
N PRO A 433 14.23 -4.81 -10.01
CA PRO A 433 15.38 -5.65 -10.35
C PRO A 433 15.00 -7.09 -10.66
N ASP A 434 13.81 -7.52 -10.29
CA ASP A 434 13.35 -8.89 -10.46
C ASP A 434 13.25 -9.33 -11.92
N SER A 435 12.94 -8.44 -12.86
CA SER A 435 12.96 -8.76 -14.29
C SER A 435 14.38 -9.08 -14.78
N PHE A 436 15.33 -8.24 -14.40
CA PHE A 436 16.74 -8.45 -14.75
C PHE A 436 17.34 -9.70 -14.09
N ILE A 437 16.91 -10.01 -12.87
CA ILE A 437 17.29 -11.27 -12.20
C ILE A 437 16.72 -12.48 -12.95
N ILE A 438 15.48 -12.40 -13.47
CA ILE A 438 14.87 -13.48 -14.27
C ILE A 438 15.68 -13.75 -15.53
N ASP A 439 16.14 -12.73 -16.24
CA ASP A 439 16.90 -12.87 -17.46
C ASP A 439 18.24 -13.62 -17.23
N HIS A 440 18.77 -13.56 -16.00
CA HIS A 440 20.00 -14.22 -15.59
C HIS A 440 19.78 -15.38 -14.59
N LEU A 441 18.55 -15.85 -14.45
CA LEU A 441 18.19 -16.85 -13.44
C LEU A 441 18.96 -18.16 -13.61
N GLN A 442 19.17 -18.61 -14.84
CA GLN A 442 19.92 -19.84 -15.15
C GLN A 442 21.39 -19.78 -14.70
N GLU A 443 21.97 -18.59 -14.68
CA GLU A 443 23.35 -18.37 -14.22
C GLU A 443 23.43 -18.16 -12.70
N LEU A 444 22.39 -17.59 -12.08
CA LEU A 444 22.31 -17.34 -10.64
C LEU A 444 21.91 -18.60 -9.85
N GLN A 445 21.07 -19.47 -10.43
CA GLN A 445 20.52 -20.64 -9.74
C GLN A 445 21.58 -21.63 -9.26
N PRO A 446 22.69 -21.91 -10.01
CA PRO A 446 23.75 -22.81 -9.56
C PRO A 446 24.64 -22.21 -8.47
N ALA A 447 24.53 -20.91 -8.14
CA ALA A 447 25.37 -20.26 -7.15
C ALA A 447 25.19 -20.90 -5.76
N THR A 448 26.29 -21.28 -5.15
CA THR A 448 26.33 -21.85 -3.78
C THR A 448 26.26 -20.77 -2.70
N ALA A 449 26.65 -19.54 -3.04
CA ALA A 449 26.56 -18.38 -2.16
C ALA A 449 26.04 -17.16 -2.93
N LEU A 450 25.25 -16.33 -2.26
CA LEU A 450 24.63 -15.14 -2.82
C LEU A 450 25.01 -13.92 -2.00
N LEU A 451 25.27 -12.77 -2.66
CA LEU A 451 25.68 -11.51 -2.02
C LEU A 451 24.89 -10.34 -2.61
N SER A 452 24.49 -9.40 -1.76
CA SER A 452 23.89 -8.14 -2.22
C SER A 452 24.13 -6.98 -1.24
N ASN A 453 24.29 -5.76 -1.76
CA ASN A 453 24.50 -4.53 -0.96
C ASN A 453 23.22 -3.71 -0.73
N ASP A 454 22.07 -4.15 -1.25
CA ASP A 454 20.79 -3.45 -1.12
C ASP A 454 19.69 -4.43 -0.70
N LEU A 455 18.94 -4.11 0.36
CA LEU A 455 17.90 -5.00 0.89
C LEU A 455 16.80 -5.30 -0.14
N GLY A 456 16.48 -4.33 -0.99
CA GLY A 456 15.47 -4.52 -2.03
C GLY A 456 15.95 -5.48 -3.13
N ALA A 457 17.19 -5.33 -3.60
CA ALA A 457 17.80 -6.24 -4.57
C ALA A 457 18.03 -7.65 -3.96
N ALA A 458 18.49 -7.72 -2.71
CA ALA A 458 18.66 -8.98 -1.96
C ALA A 458 17.32 -9.73 -1.85
N SER A 459 16.24 -9.03 -1.47
CA SER A 459 14.93 -9.66 -1.32
C SER A 459 14.33 -10.09 -2.67
N ALA A 460 14.58 -9.34 -3.75
CA ALA A 460 14.19 -9.74 -5.09
C ALA A 460 14.92 -11.03 -5.53
N LEU A 461 16.22 -11.09 -5.28
CA LEU A 461 17.06 -12.27 -5.56
C LEU A 461 16.59 -13.48 -4.77
N SER A 462 16.43 -13.32 -3.45
CA SER A 462 15.93 -14.35 -2.52
C SER A 462 14.57 -14.89 -2.96
N TRP A 463 13.64 -13.99 -3.29
CA TRP A 463 12.30 -14.38 -3.74
C TRP A 463 12.32 -15.14 -5.06
N ARG A 464 13.12 -14.70 -6.05
CA ARG A 464 13.20 -15.37 -7.36
C ARG A 464 13.85 -16.74 -7.29
N LEU A 465 14.87 -16.90 -6.47
CA LEU A 465 15.55 -18.18 -6.27
C LEU A 465 14.85 -19.08 -5.23
N ALA A 466 13.84 -18.58 -4.52
CA ALA A 466 13.19 -19.26 -3.40
C ALA A 466 14.19 -19.71 -2.30
N ARG A 467 15.17 -18.86 -1.98
CA ARG A 467 16.26 -19.12 -1.03
C ARG A 467 16.40 -17.97 -0.04
N PRO A 468 16.46 -18.23 1.28
CA PRO A 468 16.64 -17.17 2.29
C PRO A 468 18.10 -16.80 2.57
N ASP A 469 19.08 -17.51 2.01
CA ASP A 469 20.49 -17.46 2.35
C ASP A 469 21.28 -16.40 1.54
N VAL A 470 20.73 -15.21 1.36
CA VAL A 470 21.45 -14.08 0.75
C VAL A 470 22.26 -13.35 1.82
N THR A 471 23.58 -13.24 1.62
CA THR A 471 24.46 -12.48 2.49
C THR A 471 24.38 -10.97 2.14
N LEU A 472 24.24 -10.14 3.17
CA LEU A 472 24.19 -8.68 3.03
C LEU A 472 25.59 -8.10 3.05
N TYR A 473 25.94 -7.35 2.02
CA TYR A 473 27.24 -6.69 1.91
C TYR A 473 27.10 -5.23 2.35
N ASN A 474 27.79 -4.86 3.42
CA ASN A 474 27.91 -3.49 3.92
C ASN A 474 26.58 -2.76 4.16
N THR A 475 25.47 -3.50 4.27
CA THR A 475 24.14 -2.95 4.52
C THR A 475 23.45 -3.67 5.67
N VAL A 476 22.64 -2.93 6.43
CA VAL A 476 21.86 -3.48 7.55
C VAL A 476 20.41 -3.04 7.52
N GLY A 477 20.12 -1.77 7.22
CA GLY A 477 18.76 -1.22 7.15
C GLY A 477 17.83 -1.71 8.26
N GLU A 478 16.66 -2.17 7.88
CA GLU A 478 15.58 -2.63 8.78
C GLU A 478 15.89 -3.96 9.50
N VAL A 479 16.88 -4.75 9.04
CA VAL A 479 17.26 -6.02 9.68
C VAL A 479 18.33 -5.86 10.76
N LYS A 480 18.74 -4.63 11.08
CA LYS A 480 19.77 -4.32 12.09
C LYS A 480 19.54 -5.07 13.41
N TYR A 481 18.30 -5.11 13.89
CA TYR A 481 17.97 -5.78 15.14
C TYR A 481 18.14 -7.32 15.00
N GLY A 482 17.61 -7.92 13.94
CA GLY A 482 17.74 -9.36 13.69
C GLY A 482 19.18 -9.82 13.46
N LEU A 483 20.03 -8.97 12.85
CA LEU A 483 21.46 -9.23 12.66
C LEU A 483 22.27 -9.22 13.95
N ALA A 484 21.75 -8.64 15.04
CA ALA A 484 22.42 -8.65 16.34
C ALA A 484 22.37 -10.02 17.05
N TYR A 485 21.55 -10.96 16.56
CA TYR A 485 21.50 -12.31 17.11
C TYR A 485 22.73 -13.14 16.71
N PRO A 486 23.26 -14.00 17.62
CA PRO A 486 24.44 -14.79 17.34
C PRO A 486 24.29 -15.74 16.13
N ASP A 487 23.07 -16.24 15.88
CA ASP A 487 22.77 -17.13 14.76
C ASP A 487 22.61 -16.41 13.42
N ALA A 488 22.60 -15.07 13.41
CA ALA A 488 22.44 -14.25 12.21
C ALA A 488 23.76 -13.59 11.72
N THR A 489 24.87 -13.78 12.42
CA THR A 489 26.16 -13.12 12.09
C THR A 489 26.70 -13.47 10.70
N HIS A 490 26.38 -14.64 10.18
CA HIS A 490 26.80 -15.09 8.86
C HIS A 490 26.01 -14.46 7.70
N HIS A 491 24.90 -13.78 8.00
CA HIS A 491 24.10 -13.08 6.99
C HIS A 491 24.67 -11.71 6.58
N LYS A 492 25.75 -11.25 7.20
CA LYS A 492 26.38 -9.97 6.88
C LYS A 492 27.88 -10.14 6.68
N VAL A 493 28.41 -9.38 5.73
CA VAL A 493 29.84 -9.18 5.50
C VAL A 493 30.12 -7.69 5.30
N ASP A 494 31.16 -7.20 5.97
CA ASP A 494 31.62 -5.81 5.83
C ASP A 494 32.71 -5.68 4.77
N THR A 495 33.01 -4.46 4.33
CA THR A 495 34.01 -4.14 3.32
C THR A 495 35.39 -4.79 3.59
N SER A 496 35.80 -4.82 4.87
CA SER A 496 37.07 -5.44 5.28
C SER A 496 37.12 -6.97 5.15
N GLN A 497 35.97 -7.61 5.09
CA GLN A 497 35.81 -9.07 5.11
C GLN A 497 35.43 -9.64 3.75
N VAL A 498 34.97 -8.81 2.80
CA VAL A 498 34.37 -9.30 1.55
C VAL A 498 35.33 -10.11 0.69
N GLN A 499 36.61 -9.75 0.64
CA GLN A 499 37.61 -10.48 -0.14
C GLN A 499 37.85 -11.90 0.40
N GLN A 500 37.94 -12.04 1.73
CA GLN A 500 38.06 -13.34 2.37
C GLN A 500 36.77 -14.15 2.18
N TRP A 501 35.62 -13.53 2.40
CA TRP A 501 34.31 -14.17 2.18
C TRP A 501 34.18 -14.69 0.73
N MET A 502 34.56 -13.87 -0.26
CA MET A 502 34.55 -14.27 -1.68
C MET A 502 35.47 -15.45 -1.96
N SER A 503 36.67 -15.45 -1.37
CA SER A 503 37.63 -16.57 -1.49
C SER A 503 37.03 -17.86 -0.93
N ASP A 504 36.49 -17.81 0.29
CA ASP A 504 35.92 -18.96 0.97
C ASP A 504 34.65 -19.49 0.28
N ALA A 505 33.79 -18.58 -0.21
CA ALA A 505 32.59 -18.93 -0.93
C ALA A 505 32.90 -19.61 -2.27
N ARG A 506 33.88 -19.09 -3.02
CA ARG A 506 34.28 -19.64 -4.33
C ARG A 506 35.00 -21.00 -4.22
N GLN A 507 35.58 -21.32 -3.09
CA GLN A 507 36.09 -22.70 -2.85
C GLN A 507 34.95 -23.72 -2.79
N LYS A 508 33.77 -23.32 -2.31
CA LYS A 508 32.58 -24.19 -2.16
C LYS A 508 31.78 -24.33 -3.46
N GLY A 509 31.85 -23.33 -4.35
CA GLY A 509 31.15 -23.36 -5.62
C GLY A 509 31.00 -21.97 -6.26
N PRO A 510 30.19 -21.83 -7.31
CA PRO A 510 29.93 -20.54 -7.94
C PRO A 510 29.26 -19.55 -7.00
N VAL A 511 29.55 -18.24 -7.17
CA VAL A 511 29.00 -17.15 -6.35
C VAL A 511 28.20 -16.20 -7.24
N GLY A 512 26.96 -15.92 -6.86
CA GLY A 512 26.09 -14.92 -7.48
C GLY A 512 26.05 -13.63 -6.65
N VAL A 513 26.27 -12.49 -7.31
CA VAL A 513 26.26 -11.19 -6.66
C VAL A 513 25.27 -10.29 -7.39
N VAL A 514 24.35 -9.67 -6.67
CA VAL A 514 23.41 -8.67 -7.20
C VAL A 514 23.56 -7.39 -6.39
N MET A 515 24.09 -6.35 -7.02
CA MET A 515 24.35 -5.07 -6.37
C MET A 515 23.51 -3.96 -6.97
N ARG A 516 23.19 -2.98 -6.15
CA ARG A 516 22.60 -1.73 -6.57
C ARG A 516 23.62 -0.62 -6.43
N VAL A 517 23.96 0.01 -7.55
CA VAL A 517 25.00 1.04 -7.66
C VAL A 517 24.32 2.39 -7.89
N LYS A 518 24.38 3.28 -6.89
CA LYS A 518 23.75 4.60 -6.92
C LYS A 518 24.76 5.73 -6.99
N GLY A 519 25.98 5.49 -6.56
CA GLY A 519 27.04 6.48 -6.49
C GLY A 519 28.41 5.86 -6.30
N ASP A 520 29.40 6.71 -5.99
CA ASP A 520 30.81 6.35 -5.91
C ASP A 520 31.12 5.29 -4.84
N ASP A 521 30.39 5.31 -3.73
CA ASP A 521 30.59 4.35 -2.64
C ASP A 521 30.27 2.92 -3.09
N GLU A 522 29.12 2.73 -3.78
CA GLU A 522 28.75 1.42 -4.28
C GLU A 522 29.61 0.98 -5.49
N ILE A 523 30.14 1.93 -6.27
CA ILE A 523 31.15 1.62 -7.29
C ILE A 523 32.40 1.05 -6.63
N ALA A 524 32.88 1.68 -5.56
CA ALA A 524 34.04 1.20 -4.79
C ALA A 524 33.78 -0.19 -4.18
N GLU A 525 32.55 -0.47 -3.72
CA GLU A 525 32.17 -1.81 -3.24
C GLU A 525 32.27 -2.88 -4.33
N VAL A 526 31.82 -2.57 -5.56
CA VAL A 526 31.96 -3.47 -6.72
C VAL A 526 33.42 -3.66 -7.09
N ASP A 527 34.24 -2.59 -6.97
CA ASP A 527 35.66 -2.64 -7.33
C ASP A 527 36.51 -3.51 -6.38
N LEU A 528 36.06 -3.73 -5.17
CA LEU A 528 36.67 -4.66 -4.21
C LEU A 528 36.43 -6.13 -4.53
N LEU A 529 35.45 -6.45 -5.37
CA LEU A 529 35.19 -7.83 -5.79
C LEU A 529 36.22 -8.29 -6.85
N PRO A 530 36.47 -9.61 -6.97
CA PRO A 530 37.34 -10.16 -8.00
C PRO A 530 36.93 -9.69 -9.40
N LYS A 531 37.91 -9.56 -10.33
CA LYS A 531 37.65 -9.01 -11.67
C LYS A 531 37.37 -10.10 -12.73
N ASP A 532 37.41 -11.37 -12.36
CA ASP A 532 37.21 -12.53 -13.23
C ASP A 532 35.74 -12.98 -13.32
N GLY A 533 34.82 -12.25 -12.69
CA GLY A 533 33.40 -12.50 -12.76
C GLY A 533 32.77 -12.03 -14.06
N LYS A 534 31.79 -12.77 -14.55
CA LYS A 534 30.93 -12.37 -15.68
C LYS A 534 29.99 -11.27 -15.19
N ARG A 535 30.02 -10.09 -15.84
CA ARG A 535 29.32 -8.87 -15.41
C ARG A 535 28.19 -8.52 -16.36
N TYR A 536 27.03 -8.18 -15.78
CA TYR A 536 25.84 -7.69 -16.48
C TYR A 536 25.32 -6.44 -15.77
N GLU A 537 24.78 -5.48 -16.52
CA GLU A 537 24.28 -4.22 -15.99
C GLU A 537 22.95 -3.83 -16.63
N GLN A 538 22.02 -3.39 -15.80
CA GLN A 538 20.78 -2.78 -16.26
C GLN A 538 20.36 -1.67 -15.28
N GLY A 539 20.31 -0.42 -15.77
CA GLY A 539 20.07 0.73 -14.90
C GLY A 539 21.13 0.87 -13.83
N ASN A 540 20.72 0.82 -12.58
CA ASN A 540 21.61 0.84 -11.41
C ASN A 540 21.83 -0.55 -10.79
N ILE A 541 21.40 -1.61 -11.43
CA ILE A 541 21.58 -2.98 -10.96
C ILE A 541 22.74 -3.63 -11.70
N VAL A 542 23.65 -4.23 -10.95
CA VAL A 542 24.80 -4.98 -11.46
C VAL A 542 24.69 -6.43 -10.98
N ILE A 543 24.79 -7.38 -11.91
CA ILE A 543 24.86 -8.81 -11.61
C ILE A 543 26.28 -9.29 -11.93
N LEU A 544 26.92 -9.97 -10.98
CA LEU A 544 28.22 -10.59 -11.17
C LEU A 544 28.12 -12.10 -10.85
N ILE A 545 28.63 -12.91 -11.77
CA ILE A 545 28.66 -14.36 -11.63
C ILE A 545 30.10 -14.83 -11.62
N PHE A 546 30.53 -15.39 -10.50
CA PHE A 546 31.87 -15.91 -10.32
C PHE A 546 31.87 -17.42 -10.42
N PRO A 547 32.75 -18.03 -11.22
CA PRO A 547 32.92 -19.47 -11.22
C PRO A 547 33.54 -19.93 -9.89
N GLN A 548 33.43 -21.23 -9.60
CA GLN A 548 34.21 -21.83 -8.54
C GLN A 548 35.70 -21.57 -8.76
N ALA A 549 36.43 -21.29 -7.70
CA ALA A 549 37.88 -21.12 -7.80
C ALA A 549 38.53 -22.40 -8.30
N ALA A 550 39.47 -22.32 -9.23
CA ALA A 550 40.30 -23.48 -9.60
C ALA A 550 41.08 -23.95 -8.36
N GLN A 551 41.04 -25.24 -8.10
CA GLN A 551 41.80 -25.86 -6.99
C GLN A 551 43.31 -25.76 -7.22
#